data_1e6fca53557b1dcebedc89ca0a7bbc98
#
_entry.id   1e6fca53557b1dcebedc89ca0a7bbc98
#
_cell.length_a   1.000
_cell.length_b   1.000
_cell.length_c   1.000
_cell.angle_alpha   90.00
_cell.angle_beta   90.00
_cell.angle_gamma   90.00
#
_symmetry.space_group_name_H-M   'P 1'
#
loop_
_entity.id
_entity.type
_entity.pdbx_description
1 polymer ?
#
loop_
_entity_poly.entity_id
_entity_poly.type
_entity_poly.pdbx_seq_one_letter_code
_entity_poly.pdbx_strand_id
1 'polypeptide(L)'
;MKYLVYIILSFNLVFGNISNNRYGAGIDIGSKGSGFFFNYLIGNIEKNLDVVFEARYFDIKGETEMYVYDYWTNQYTTISGQNLILMPFTVGVNYHPFAGEIANNFSPFITIRGGTTFAIDGKEGSGSYKQKWSKAETHWSPAGFVGAGIEFRWYNQTSVVLHLGSDILKLSQQADDRDDYSGLLIHIAFNRFIK
;
A
#
# COMPACT_ATOMS: atom_id res chain seq x y z
N MET A 1 -30.42 7.67 5.35
CA MET A 1 -30.12 8.80 4.43
C MET A 1 -29.69 10.08 5.15
N LYS A 2 -30.36 10.56 6.21
CA LYS A 2 -29.99 11.82 6.91
C LYS A 2 -28.54 11.81 7.46
N TYR A 3 -28.08 10.72 8.05
CA TYR A 3 -26.71 10.61 8.61
C TYR A 3 -25.62 10.61 7.53
N LEU A 4 -25.87 10.08 6.34
CA LEU A 4 -24.96 10.13 5.22
C LEU A 4 -24.70 11.57 4.74
N VAL A 5 -25.75 12.39 4.74
CA VAL A 5 -25.65 13.82 4.38
C VAL A 5 -24.83 14.60 5.42
N TYR A 6 -24.98 14.29 6.70
CA TYR A 6 -24.17 14.92 7.76
C TYR A 6 -22.70 14.50 7.70
N ILE A 7 -22.40 13.23 7.35
CA ILE A 7 -21.04 12.76 7.13
C ILE A 7 -20.41 13.47 5.92
N ILE A 8 -21.13 13.61 4.82
CA ILE A 8 -20.66 14.30 3.61
C ILE A 8 -20.47 15.80 3.90
N LEU A 9 -21.38 16.43 4.65
CA LEU A 9 -21.27 17.84 5.03
C LEU A 9 -20.11 18.10 6.02
N SER A 10 -19.93 17.23 7.00
CA SER A 10 -18.80 17.33 7.93
C SER A 10 -17.46 17.11 7.22
N PHE A 11 -17.42 16.23 6.22
CA PHE A 11 -16.24 16.03 5.38
C PHE A 11 -15.86 17.30 4.60
N ASN A 12 -16.85 18.00 4.03
CA ASN A 12 -16.60 19.27 3.33
C ASN A 12 -16.14 20.41 4.23
N LEU A 13 -16.60 20.45 5.49
CA LEU A 13 -16.18 21.47 6.46
C LEU A 13 -14.72 21.28 6.94
N VAL A 14 -14.26 20.03 7.01
CA VAL A 14 -12.87 19.70 7.36
C VAL A 14 -11.91 20.01 6.20
N PHE A 15 -12.38 19.88 4.94
CA PHE A 15 -11.52 20.01 3.75
C PHE A 15 -11.56 21.40 3.08
N GLY A 16 -12.34 22.35 3.61
CA GLY A 16 -12.67 23.62 2.92
C GLY A 16 -11.55 24.64 2.76
N ASN A 17 -10.34 24.43 3.32
CA ASN A 17 -9.30 25.47 3.27
C ASN A 17 -7.85 24.95 3.36
N ILE A 18 -7.53 23.80 2.76
CA ILE A 18 -6.20 23.18 2.90
C ILE A 18 -5.39 23.38 1.62
N SER A 19 -4.48 24.36 1.64
CA SER A 19 -3.68 24.76 0.48
C SER A 19 -2.52 23.82 0.13
N ASN A 20 -2.36 22.68 0.82
CA ASN A 20 -1.25 21.75 0.62
C ASN A 20 -1.68 20.29 0.38
N ASN A 21 -2.86 20.11 -0.18
CA ASN A 21 -3.30 18.77 -0.59
C ASN A 21 -2.45 18.28 -1.75
N ARG A 22 -2.11 17.00 -1.72
CA ARG A 22 -1.34 16.37 -2.78
C ARG A 22 -1.81 14.95 -3.03
N TYR A 23 -1.72 14.53 -4.28
CA TYR A 23 -1.93 13.14 -4.69
C TYR A 23 -0.65 12.62 -5.32
N GLY A 24 -0.47 11.32 -5.26
CA GLY A 24 0.71 10.71 -5.81
C GLY A 24 0.54 9.23 -6.11
N ALA A 25 1.57 8.71 -6.70
CA ALA A 25 1.74 7.29 -6.97
C ALA A 25 3.19 6.91 -6.74
N GLY A 26 3.43 5.64 -6.53
CA GLY A 26 4.78 5.15 -6.30
C GLY A 26 4.88 3.65 -6.33
N ILE A 27 6.05 3.19 -5.94
CA ILE A 27 6.42 1.79 -5.88
C ILE A 27 6.82 1.40 -4.47
N ASP A 28 6.45 0.19 -4.11
CA ASP A 28 6.83 -0.49 -2.89
C ASP A 28 7.80 -1.62 -3.21
N ILE A 29 8.87 -1.73 -2.43
CA ILE A 29 9.85 -2.82 -2.52
C ILE A 29 10.07 -3.34 -1.10
N GLY A 30 9.80 -4.60 -0.86
CA GLY A 30 9.88 -5.16 0.47
C GLY A 30 10.05 -6.66 0.53
N SER A 31 10.05 -7.19 1.73
CA SER A 31 10.26 -8.61 2.00
C SER A 31 9.22 -9.54 1.37
N LYS A 32 8.03 -9.04 1.05
CA LYS A 32 6.94 -9.77 0.39
C LYS A 32 6.92 -9.62 -1.14
N GLY A 33 7.86 -8.86 -1.69
CA GLY A 33 7.91 -8.55 -3.11
C GLY A 33 7.79 -7.06 -3.41
N SER A 34 7.39 -6.74 -4.63
CA SER A 34 7.20 -5.37 -5.09
C SER A 34 5.73 -5.10 -5.40
N GLY A 35 5.34 -3.84 -5.27
CA GLY A 35 4.00 -3.37 -5.55
C GLY A 35 3.99 -1.95 -6.06
N PHE A 36 2.81 -1.46 -6.34
CA PHE A 36 2.59 -0.05 -6.60
C PHE A 36 1.45 0.48 -5.71
N PHE A 37 1.40 1.78 -5.55
CA PHE A 37 0.37 2.41 -4.74
C PHE A 37 -0.04 3.77 -5.28
N PHE A 38 -1.21 4.20 -4.81
CA PHE A 38 -1.71 5.56 -4.95
C PHE A 38 -1.94 6.14 -3.58
N ASN A 39 -1.59 7.40 -3.39
CA ASN A 39 -1.84 8.11 -2.16
C ASN A 39 -2.53 9.45 -2.39
N TYR A 40 -3.26 9.89 -1.36
CA TYR A 40 -3.81 11.22 -1.25
C TYR A 40 -3.47 11.76 0.12
N LEU A 41 -2.84 12.92 0.17
CA LEU A 41 -2.41 13.56 1.40
C LEU A 41 -3.14 14.88 1.58
N ILE A 42 -3.66 15.07 2.77
CA ILE A 42 -4.23 16.32 3.24
C ILE A 42 -3.16 16.96 4.13
N GLY A 43 -2.50 17.97 3.59
CA GLY A 43 -1.40 18.63 4.26
C GLY A 43 -1.83 19.75 5.18
N ASN A 44 -1.00 20.02 6.21
CA ASN A 44 -1.15 21.14 7.14
C ASN A 44 -2.48 21.15 7.93
N ILE A 45 -2.98 20.00 8.35
CA ILE A 45 -4.09 19.95 9.32
C ILE A 45 -3.67 20.68 10.61
N GLU A 46 -2.43 20.45 11.02
CA GLU A 46 -1.66 21.26 11.95
C GLU A 46 -0.27 21.50 11.35
N LYS A 47 0.50 22.46 11.92
CA LYS A 47 1.77 22.92 11.38
C LYS A 47 2.72 21.81 10.90
N ASN A 48 2.64 20.62 11.54
CA ASN A 48 3.58 19.52 11.35
C ASN A 48 2.88 18.18 11.04
N LEU A 49 1.59 18.18 10.73
CA LEU A 49 0.78 16.97 10.60
C LEU A 49 0.05 16.93 9.26
N ASP A 50 0.25 15.84 8.53
CA ASP A 50 -0.51 15.52 7.33
C ASP A 50 -1.32 14.24 7.55
N VAL A 51 -2.53 14.16 7.01
CA VAL A 51 -3.29 12.92 6.92
C VAL A 51 -3.05 12.28 5.57
N VAL A 52 -2.81 10.98 5.56
CA VAL A 52 -2.55 10.20 4.35
C VAL A 52 -3.60 9.11 4.18
N PHE A 53 -4.12 9.00 2.96
CA PHE A 53 -4.93 7.89 2.47
C PHE A 53 -4.12 7.17 1.41
N GLU A 54 -4.07 5.85 1.48
CA GLU A 54 -3.26 5.06 0.58
C GLU A 54 -3.95 3.77 0.18
N ALA A 55 -3.89 3.47 -1.11
CA ALA A 55 -4.31 2.20 -1.69
C ALA A 55 -3.11 1.57 -2.38
N ARG A 56 -2.78 0.34 -2.01
CA ARG A 56 -1.64 -0.41 -2.54
C ARG A 56 -2.09 -1.63 -3.32
N TYR A 57 -1.21 -2.12 -4.14
CA TYR A 57 -1.37 -3.37 -4.89
C TYR A 57 -0.07 -4.15 -4.86
N PHE A 58 -0.13 -5.38 -4.37
CA PHE A 58 0.97 -6.34 -4.40
C PHE A 58 0.54 -7.59 -5.16
N ASP A 59 1.35 -7.98 -6.12
CA ASP A 59 1.27 -9.28 -6.79
C ASP A 59 2.34 -10.18 -6.15
N ILE A 60 1.91 -11.04 -5.25
CA ILE A 60 2.79 -11.95 -4.52
C ILE A 60 2.91 -13.22 -5.32
N LYS A 61 4.08 -13.42 -5.89
CA LYS A 61 4.44 -14.67 -6.54
C LYS A 61 5.10 -15.58 -5.51
N GLY A 62 4.68 -16.83 -5.47
CA GLY A 62 5.29 -17.81 -4.60
C GLY A 62 6.78 -17.96 -4.85
N GLU A 63 7.53 -18.14 -3.79
CA GLU A 63 8.99 -18.30 -3.85
C GLU A 63 9.44 -19.58 -4.57
N THR A 64 8.52 -20.49 -4.89
CA THR A 64 8.80 -21.81 -5.43
C THR A 64 8.06 -22.09 -6.74
N GLU A 65 8.50 -21.48 -7.83
CA GLU A 65 8.29 -22.14 -9.13
C GLU A 65 9.29 -23.31 -9.20
N MET A 66 8.86 -24.50 -8.81
CA MET A 66 9.67 -25.72 -9.00
C MET A 66 9.36 -26.30 -10.37
N TYR A 67 10.40 -26.39 -11.19
CA TYR A 67 10.33 -27.19 -12.41
C TYR A 67 10.46 -28.67 -12.00
N VAL A 68 9.36 -29.40 -12.07
CA VAL A 68 9.35 -30.86 -11.84
C VAL A 68 9.32 -31.57 -13.18
N TYR A 69 10.25 -32.46 -13.37
CA TYR A 69 10.27 -33.30 -14.56
C TYR A 69 9.22 -34.42 -14.41
N ASP A 70 8.20 -34.39 -15.27
CA ASP A 70 7.17 -35.42 -15.32
C ASP A 70 7.66 -36.56 -16.20
N TYR A 71 7.98 -37.67 -15.57
CA TYR A 71 8.46 -38.89 -16.25
C TYR A 71 7.43 -39.53 -17.19
N TRP A 72 6.15 -39.20 -17.02
CA TRP A 72 5.07 -39.79 -17.83
C TRP A 72 4.85 -39.01 -19.13
N THR A 73 5.00 -37.73 -19.10
CA THR A 73 4.85 -36.83 -20.26
C THR A 73 6.17 -36.48 -20.92
N ASN A 74 7.29 -36.85 -20.30
CA ASN A 74 8.65 -36.50 -20.72
C ASN A 74 8.85 -34.98 -20.88
N GLN A 75 8.17 -34.17 -20.05
CA GLN A 75 8.20 -32.71 -20.08
C GLN A 75 8.46 -32.13 -18.68
N TYR A 76 9.06 -30.93 -18.64
CA TYR A 76 9.13 -30.16 -17.42
C TYR A 76 7.78 -29.48 -17.19
N THR A 77 7.14 -29.81 -16.08
CA THR A 77 5.91 -29.14 -15.62
C THR A 77 6.29 -28.19 -14.52
N THR A 78 5.92 -26.94 -14.67
CA THR A 78 6.05 -25.98 -13.58
C THR A 78 4.94 -26.24 -12.58
N ILE A 79 5.28 -26.67 -11.38
CA ILE A 79 4.33 -26.60 -10.28
C ILE A 79 4.21 -25.11 -9.98
N SER A 80 3.11 -24.56 -10.40
CA SER A 80 2.84 -23.13 -10.34
C SER A 80 2.84 -22.68 -8.89
N GLY A 81 3.77 -21.80 -8.61
CA GLY A 81 3.74 -21.01 -7.41
C GLY A 81 2.44 -20.21 -7.30
N GLN A 82 2.22 -19.84 -6.14
CA GLN A 82 1.16 -19.07 -5.53
C GLN A 82 0.76 -17.83 -6.36
N ASN A 83 -0.54 -17.58 -6.46
CA ASN A 83 -1.09 -16.38 -7.09
C ASN A 83 -1.94 -15.63 -6.06
N LEU A 84 -1.28 -14.80 -5.25
CA LEU A 84 -1.94 -14.01 -4.23
C LEU A 84 -1.84 -12.54 -4.57
N ILE A 85 -2.98 -11.88 -4.62
CA ILE A 85 -3.06 -10.42 -4.75
C ILE A 85 -3.44 -9.85 -3.39
N LEU A 86 -2.63 -8.93 -2.88
CA LEU A 86 -2.94 -8.14 -1.68
C LEU A 86 -3.20 -6.69 -2.05
N MET A 87 -4.31 -6.16 -1.59
CA MET A 87 -4.70 -4.76 -1.76
C MET A 87 -4.92 -4.10 -0.39
N PRO A 88 -3.89 -3.57 0.25
CA PRO A 88 -4.02 -2.80 1.48
C PRO A 88 -4.61 -1.41 1.20
N PHE A 89 -5.64 -1.04 1.99
CA PHE A 89 -6.23 0.30 2.05
C PHE A 89 -5.99 0.84 3.44
N THR A 90 -5.21 1.90 3.54
CA THR A 90 -4.80 2.46 4.83
C THR A 90 -5.07 3.96 4.91
N VAL A 91 -5.31 4.41 6.13
CA VAL A 91 -5.36 5.81 6.50
C VAL A 91 -4.45 6.02 7.70
N GLY A 92 -3.78 7.17 7.74
CA GLY A 92 -2.87 7.47 8.83
C GLY A 92 -2.38 8.90 8.82
N VAL A 93 -1.29 9.12 9.53
CA VAL A 93 -0.71 10.44 9.70
C VAL A 93 0.79 10.42 9.42
N ASN A 94 1.27 11.50 8.83
CA ASN A 94 2.69 11.82 8.73
C ASN A 94 2.97 13.00 9.68
N TYR A 95 3.87 12.80 10.62
CA TYR A 95 4.33 13.83 11.54
C TYR A 95 5.72 14.33 11.12
N HIS A 96 5.86 15.62 10.88
CA HIS A 96 7.07 16.31 10.43
C HIS A 96 7.71 17.08 11.60
N PRO A 97 8.57 16.44 12.43
CA PRO A 97 9.06 17.06 13.67
C PRO A 97 9.87 18.36 13.46
N PHE A 98 10.46 18.52 12.28
CA PHE A 98 11.33 19.64 11.94
C PHE A 98 10.75 20.56 10.85
N ALA A 99 9.41 20.59 10.72
CA ALA A 99 8.76 21.42 9.71
C ALA A 99 9.04 22.91 9.95
N GLY A 100 9.71 23.55 9.00
CA GLY A 100 10.12 24.97 9.09
C GLY A 100 11.41 25.24 9.87
N GLU A 101 12.07 24.23 10.41
CA GLU A 101 13.35 24.37 11.14
C GLU A 101 14.56 23.98 10.26
N ILE A 102 14.34 23.10 9.29
CA ILE A 102 15.34 22.69 8.31
C ILE A 102 15.04 23.37 6.97
N ALA A 103 15.88 23.14 5.96
CA ALA A 103 15.69 23.68 4.62
C ALA A 103 14.27 23.47 4.09
N ASN A 104 13.66 24.46 3.47
CA ASN A 104 12.25 24.49 3.03
C ASN A 104 11.88 23.36 2.03
N ASN A 105 12.86 22.70 1.43
CA ASN A 105 12.68 21.64 0.44
C ASN A 105 12.93 20.23 0.99
N PHE A 106 13.30 20.09 2.26
CA PHE A 106 13.65 18.81 2.89
C PHE A 106 12.87 18.66 4.19
N SER A 107 12.07 17.61 4.30
CA SER A 107 11.23 17.38 5.46
C SER A 107 11.25 15.92 5.89
N PRO A 108 11.99 15.57 6.95
CA PRO A 108 11.88 14.27 7.59
C PRO A 108 10.52 14.10 8.24
N PHE A 109 10.01 12.86 8.25
CA PHE A 109 8.73 12.57 8.90
C PHE A 109 8.71 11.15 9.47
N ILE A 110 7.80 10.95 10.42
CA ILE A 110 7.41 9.66 10.96
C ILE A 110 5.98 9.41 10.52
N THR A 111 5.66 8.18 10.17
CA THR A 111 4.32 7.80 9.70
C THR A 111 3.78 6.61 10.48
N ILE A 112 2.49 6.66 10.77
CA ILE A 112 1.72 5.52 11.26
C ILE A 112 0.41 5.45 10.49
N ARG A 113 0.06 4.25 10.03
CA ARG A 113 -1.13 4.01 9.22
C ARG A 113 -1.83 2.74 9.70
N GLY A 114 -3.15 2.72 9.59
CA GLY A 114 -3.97 1.57 9.88
C GLY A 114 -5.10 1.44 8.88
N GLY A 115 -5.61 0.25 8.69
CA GLY A 115 -6.67 0.00 7.73
C GLY A 115 -6.97 -1.46 7.54
N THR A 116 -7.25 -1.84 6.31
CA THR A 116 -7.63 -3.19 5.94
C THR A 116 -6.98 -3.63 4.64
N THR A 117 -6.70 -4.92 4.53
CA THR A 117 -6.20 -5.55 3.31
C THR A 117 -7.29 -6.41 2.71
N PHE A 118 -7.54 -6.24 1.42
CA PHE A 118 -8.31 -7.15 0.61
C PHE A 118 -7.35 -8.14 -0.04
N ALA A 119 -7.49 -9.41 0.30
CA ALA A 119 -6.70 -10.50 -0.25
C ALA A 119 -7.52 -11.29 -1.26
N ILE A 120 -6.94 -11.60 -2.41
CA ILE A 120 -7.51 -12.46 -3.44
C ILE A 120 -6.54 -13.63 -3.63
N ASP A 121 -6.96 -14.80 -3.19
CA ASP A 121 -6.20 -16.03 -3.29
C ASP A 121 -6.67 -16.86 -4.50
N GLY A 122 -5.80 -16.99 -5.50
CA GLY A 122 -6.06 -17.75 -6.71
C GLY A 122 -5.81 -19.24 -6.47
N LYS A 123 -6.74 -20.10 -6.87
CA LYS A 123 -6.56 -21.56 -6.71
C LYS A 123 -5.35 -22.08 -7.46
N GLU A 124 -4.58 -22.90 -6.76
CA GLU A 124 -3.47 -23.67 -7.32
C GLU A 124 -3.94 -24.68 -8.37
N GLY A 125 -3.13 -24.93 -9.38
CA GLY A 125 -3.36 -25.98 -10.36
C GLY A 125 -2.88 -25.64 -11.77
N SER A 126 -2.79 -26.66 -12.62
CA SER A 126 -2.36 -26.59 -14.03
C SER A 126 -3.40 -25.99 -14.99
N GLY A 127 -4.40 -25.26 -14.48
CA GLY A 127 -5.46 -24.65 -15.27
C GLY A 127 -5.04 -23.36 -15.99
N SER A 128 -5.83 -22.92 -16.99
CA SER A 128 -5.65 -21.62 -17.63
C SER A 128 -5.82 -20.49 -16.62
N TYR A 129 -5.20 -19.31 -16.89
CA TYR A 129 -5.31 -18.10 -16.05
C TYR A 129 -6.75 -17.81 -15.62
N LYS A 130 -7.70 -17.90 -16.56
CA LYS A 130 -9.13 -17.69 -16.30
C LYS A 130 -9.73 -18.71 -15.31
N GLN A 131 -9.25 -19.96 -15.31
CA GLN A 131 -9.74 -21.00 -14.39
C GLN A 131 -9.19 -20.80 -12.97
N LYS A 132 -7.94 -20.33 -12.83
CA LYS A 132 -7.32 -20.05 -11.55
C LYS A 132 -8.06 -18.94 -10.80
N TRP A 133 -8.44 -17.87 -11.52
CA TRP A 133 -9.11 -16.70 -10.91
C TRP A 133 -10.64 -16.83 -10.81
N SER A 134 -11.27 -17.75 -11.56
CA SER A 134 -12.73 -17.95 -11.49
C SER A 134 -13.23 -18.55 -10.17
N LYS A 135 -12.33 -19.15 -9.39
CA LYS A 135 -12.60 -19.78 -8.09
C LYS A 135 -11.73 -19.18 -6.97
N ALA A 136 -11.24 -17.96 -7.17
CA ALA A 136 -10.43 -17.28 -6.19
C ALA A 136 -11.24 -17.04 -4.90
N GLU A 137 -10.61 -17.24 -3.77
CA GLU A 137 -11.16 -16.92 -2.46
C GLU A 137 -10.76 -15.49 -2.08
N THR A 138 -11.67 -14.77 -1.43
CA THR A 138 -11.42 -13.37 -1.07
C THR A 138 -11.64 -13.15 0.42
N HIS A 139 -10.72 -12.44 1.06
CA HIS A 139 -10.75 -12.20 2.48
C HIS A 139 -10.38 -10.76 2.82
N TRP A 140 -10.99 -10.24 3.90
CA TRP A 140 -10.61 -8.96 4.48
C TRP A 140 -9.84 -9.20 5.78
N SER A 141 -8.76 -8.45 5.96
CA SER A 141 -7.88 -8.59 7.11
C SER A 141 -7.39 -7.21 7.58
N PRO A 142 -7.03 -7.02 8.85
CA PRO A 142 -6.45 -5.77 9.31
C PRO A 142 -5.10 -5.52 8.65
N ALA A 143 -4.79 -4.24 8.42
CA ALA A 143 -3.53 -3.78 7.89
C ALA A 143 -2.97 -2.64 8.73
N GLY A 144 -1.66 -2.57 8.86
CA GLY A 144 -0.96 -1.49 9.52
C GLY A 144 0.39 -1.21 8.86
N PHE A 145 0.88 0.00 9.07
CA PHE A 145 2.22 0.39 8.65
C PHE A 145 2.80 1.40 9.63
N VAL A 146 4.06 1.24 9.96
CA VAL A 146 4.83 2.19 10.76
C VAL A 146 6.19 2.40 10.10
N GLY A 147 6.62 3.66 9.99
CA GLY A 147 7.88 3.97 9.33
C GLY A 147 8.35 5.39 9.55
N ALA A 148 9.50 5.68 8.97
CA ALA A 148 10.09 7.00 8.92
C ALA A 148 10.59 7.28 7.50
N GLY A 149 10.61 8.54 7.11
CA GLY A 149 10.99 8.92 5.76
C GLY A 149 11.39 10.37 5.61
N ILE A 150 11.59 10.72 4.37
CA ILE A 150 12.04 12.04 3.94
C ILE A 150 11.18 12.46 2.75
N GLU A 151 10.68 13.70 2.81
CA GLU A 151 10.03 14.35 1.68
C GLU A 151 10.95 15.44 1.11
N PHE A 152 11.21 15.36 -0.20
CA PHE A 152 11.89 16.39 -0.96
C PHE A 152 10.87 17.15 -1.80
N ARG A 153 10.69 18.44 -1.55
CA ARG A 153 9.78 19.31 -2.30
C ARG A 153 10.50 20.04 -3.41
N TRP A 154 9.92 20.02 -4.60
CA TRP A 154 10.46 20.69 -5.77
C TRP A 154 9.48 21.78 -6.26
N TYR A 155 9.93 23.03 -6.19
CA TYR A 155 9.19 24.22 -6.65
C TYR A 155 7.74 24.34 -6.15
N ASN A 156 7.42 23.82 -4.97
CA ASN A 156 6.06 23.81 -4.40
C ASN A 156 4.97 23.19 -5.30
N GLN A 157 5.34 22.38 -6.29
CA GLN A 157 4.42 21.73 -7.21
C GLN A 157 4.47 20.20 -7.12
N THR A 158 5.64 19.68 -6.82
CA THR A 158 5.87 18.22 -6.72
C THR A 158 6.71 17.89 -5.50
N SER A 159 6.57 16.68 -4.99
CA SER A 159 7.50 16.13 -4.02
C SER A 159 7.86 14.70 -4.35
N VAL A 160 9.07 14.31 -3.96
CA VAL A 160 9.53 12.92 -3.93
C VAL A 160 9.61 12.51 -2.48
N VAL A 161 9.01 11.40 -2.16
CA VAL A 161 9.00 10.82 -0.82
C VAL A 161 9.71 9.49 -0.85
N LEU A 162 10.64 9.32 0.07
CA LEU A 162 11.30 8.05 0.35
C LEU A 162 11.05 7.73 1.81
N HIS A 163 10.45 6.58 2.10
CA HIS A 163 10.38 6.09 3.47
C HIS A 163 10.66 4.60 3.60
N LEU A 164 11.12 4.23 4.78
CA LEU A 164 11.38 2.88 5.22
C LEU A 164 10.48 2.59 6.41
N GLY A 165 9.89 1.41 6.42
CA GLY A 165 9.03 1.01 7.53
C GLY A 165 8.73 -0.47 7.54
N SER A 166 7.82 -0.85 8.41
CA SER A 166 7.32 -2.20 8.54
C SER A 166 5.82 -2.24 8.29
N ASP A 167 5.41 -3.09 7.37
CA ASP A 167 4.02 -3.48 7.22
C ASP A 167 3.63 -4.51 8.27
N ILE A 168 2.40 -4.40 8.75
CA ILE A 168 1.73 -5.37 9.60
C ILE A 168 0.53 -5.87 8.80
N LEU A 169 0.71 -7.02 8.14
CA LEU A 169 -0.29 -7.63 7.25
C LEU A 169 -0.52 -9.07 7.68
N LYS A 170 -1.37 -9.24 8.68
CA LYS A 170 -1.76 -10.56 9.17
C LYS A 170 -3.13 -10.90 8.62
N LEU A 171 -3.19 -11.95 7.79
CA LEU A 171 -4.44 -12.39 7.19
C LEU A 171 -5.32 -13.12 8.20
N SER A 172 -6.63 -12.96 8.06
CA SER A 172 -7.63 -13.65 8.90
C SER A 172 -7.74 -15.13 8.60
N GLN A 173 -7.35 -15.53 7.40
CA GLN A 173 -7.29 -16.90 6.92
C GLN A 173 -5.97 -17.10 6.20
N GLN A 174 -5.43 -18.30 6.26
CA GLN A 174 -4.24 -18.65 5.49
C GLN A 174 -4.57 -18.50 4.00
N ALA A 175 -3.73 -17.74 3.33
CA ALA A 175 -3.67 -17.68 1.90
C ALA A 175 -2.28 -18.18 1.54
N ASP A 176 -2.23 -19.22 0.69
CA ASP A 176 -0.99 -19.70 0.19
C ASP A 176 -0.05 -20.26 1.30
N ASP A 177 -0.63 -21.07 2.19
CA ASP A 177 0.02 -21.65 3.38
C ASP A 177 0.65 -20.66 4.36
N ARG A 178 0.42 -19.36 4.18
CA ARG A 178 0.88 -18.30 5.09
C ARG A 178 -0.28 -17.43 5.56
N ASP A 179 -0.19 -16.99 6.80
CA ASP A 179 -1.12 -16.02 7.40
C ASP A 179 -0.46 -14.67 7.68
N ASP A 180 0.88 -14.59 7.65
CA ASP A 180 1.64 -13.39 7.97
C ASP A 180 2.50 -12.93 6.78
N TYR A 181 2.10 -11.79 6.21
CA TYR A 181 2.79 -11.07 5.13
C TYR A 181 3.42 -9.76 5.64
N SER A 182 3.59 -9.62 6.94
CA SER A 182 4.29 -8.50 7.55
C SER A 182 5.76 -8.48 7.14
N GLY A 183 6.35 -7.29 7.12
CA GLY A 183 7.78 -7.20 6.82
C GLY A 183 8.24 -5.80 6.50
N LEU A 184 9.54 -5.68 6.23
CA LEU A 184 10.16 -4.41 5.86
C LEU A 184 9.74 -3.96 4.46
N LEU A 185 9.55 -2.66 4.31
CA LEU A 185 9.12 -2.02 3.09
C LEU A 185 9.91 -0.73 2.85
N ILE A 186 10.42 -0.59 1.63
CA ILE A 186 10.91 0.67 1.07
C ILE A 186 9.82 1.21 0.16
N HIS A 187 9.45 2.46 0.36
CA HIS A 187 8.36 3.13 -0.31
C HIS A 187 8.86 4.40 -0.99
N ILE A 188 8.67 4.50 -2.29
CA ILE A 188 9.10 5.63 -3.11
C ILE A 188 7.89 6.22 -3.79
N ALA A 189 7.54 7.48 -3.48
CA ALA A 189 6.39 8.18 -4.03
C ALA A 189 6.78 9.43 -4.81
N PHE A 190 6.01 9.69 -5.86
CA PHE A 190 5.93 10.97 -6.54
C PHE A 190 4.58 11.61 -6.25
N ASN A 191 4.59 12.79 -5.63
CA ASN A 191 3.38 13.52 -5.29
C ASN A 191 3.31 14.84 -6.05
N ARG A 192 2.08 15.25 -6.39
CA ARG A 192 1.78 16.53 -7.01
C ARG A 192 0.82 17.32 -6.13
N PHE A 193 1.15 18.56 -5.86
CA PHE A 193 0.30 19.48 -5.10
C PHE A 193 -0.90 19.92 -5.92
N ILE A 194 -2.05 19.97 -5.27
CA ILE A 194 -3.30 20.50 -5.84
C ILE A 194 -3.30 22.00 -5.57
N LYS A 195 -3.50 22.78 -6.62
CA LYS A 195 -3.63 24.24 -6.53
C LYS A 195 -5.06 24.64 -6.21
#